data_f50a2f3270ffad2fc122108af0b93613
#
_entry.id   f50a2f3270ffad2fc122108af0b93613
#
_cell.length_a   1.000
_cell.length_b   1.000
_cell.length_c   1.000
_cell.angle_alpha   90.00
_cell.angle_beta   90.00
_cell.angle_gamma   90.00
#
_symmetry.space_group_name_H-M   'P 1'
#
loop_
_entity.id
_entity.type
_entity.pdbx_description
1 polymer ?
#
loop_
_entity_poly.entity_id
_entity_poly.type
_entity_poly.pdbx_seq_one_letter_code
_entity_poly.pdbx_strand_id
1 'polypeptide(L)'
;MSRKPNQIPRILHVHSSFDAGGKEVRCARLINAFGASAEHAIVSGDPDRRGAARLLDPKRKVVWPEFPSLKGKPMLGRLKKIASAMAGYDLICTYNWGAMDAVMAHTLFADVYRLAPLVHHEDGFNEEEARRLKPVRNFYRRIALGRTSGLVVPSSQLQRIALGTWQQPHTRVRRIPNGIDTRAYGKRPKPDVLPSLVKRDGEKWVGTLAGLRKIKNLPALVRAFSTLSPEWQLVIAGEGPEHSVILAEAERLGI
;
A
#
# COMPACT_ATOMS: atom_id res chain seq x y z
N MET A 1 20.99 17.48 -16.23
CA MET A 1 22.12 16.58 -16.56
C MET A 1 21.60 15.51 -17.51
N SER A 2 22.11 15.44 -18.73
CA SER A 2 21.80 14.34 -19.66
C SER A 2 22.42 13.06 -19.11
N ARG A 3 21.63 12.01 -19.02
CA ARG A 3 22.01 10.68 -18.54
C ARG A 3 23.07 10.08 -19.49
N LYS A 4 24.11 9.43 -18.94
CA LYS A 4 24.99 8.60 -19.76
C LYS A 4 24.16 7.43 -20.32
N PRO A 5 24.24 7.10 -21.62
CA PRO A 5 23.33 6.18 -22.31
C PRO A 5 23.26 4.74 -21.75
N ASN A 6 24.13 4.35 -20.81
CA ASN A 6 24.18 3.00 -20.24
C ASN A 6 23.99 2.93 -18.72
N GLN A 7 23.45 3.97 -18.08
CA GLN A 7 23.29 3.95 -16.62
C GLN A 7 21.91 3.37 -16.23
N ILE A 8 21.91 2.28 -15.43
CA ILE A 8 20.70 1.67 -14.86
C ILE A 8 19.99 2.70 -13.97
N PRO A 9 18.65 2.93 -14.14
CA PRO A 9 17.91 3.90 -13.35
C PRO A 9 17.80 3.51 -11.87
N ARG A 10 17.96 4.47 -11.00
CA ARG A 10 17.80 4.32 -9.56
C ARG A 10 16.44 4.86 -9.13
N ILE A 11 15.60 4.00 -8.59
CA ILE A 11 14.23 4.34 -8.18
C ILE A 11 14.13 4.31 -6.66
N LEU A 12 13.65 5.41 -6.07
CA LEU A 12 13.37 5.52 -4.65
C LEU A 12 11.88 5.23 -4.39
N HIS A 13 11.58 4.32 -3.47
CA HIS A 13 10.23 4.04 -2.99
C HIS A 13 10.07 4.48 -1.55
N VAL A 14 9.14 5.40 -1.26
CA VAL A 14 8.94 5.96 0.09
C VAL A 14 7.60 5.49 0.66
N HIS A 15 7.68 4.67 1.70
CA HIS A 15 6.53 4.11 2.44
C HIS A 15 6.55 4.54 3.91
N SER A 16 5.38 4.65 4.53
CA SER A 16 5.26 4.85 5.99
C SER A 16 5.68 3.62 6.80
N SER A 17 5.49 2.43 6.23
CA SER A 17 5.99 1.13 6.69
C SER A 17 6.01 0.20 5.49
N PHE A 18 6.88 -0.82 5.50
CA PHE A 18 6.96 -1.79 4.41
C PHE A 18 6.52 -3.19 4.86
N ASP A 19 5.46 -3.25 5.69
CA ASP A 19 4.81 -4.50 6.06
C ASP A 19 3.94 -5.05 4.93
N ALA A 20 3.55 -6.34 5.04
CA ALA A 20 2.74 -7.01 4.05
C ALA A 20 1.32 -6.43 3.97
N GLY A 21 1.15 -5.38 3.20
CA GLY A 21 -0.12 -4.76 2.82
C GLY A 21 -0.24 -4.63 1.31
N GLY A 22 -1.41 -4.29 0.81
CA GLY A 22 -1.68 -4.28 -0.64
C GLY A 22 -0.70 -3.42 -1.45
N LYS A 23 -0.38 -2.23 -0.98
CA LYS A 23 0.54 -1.30 -1.65
C LYS A 23 2.00 -1.79 -1.62
N GLU A 24 2.43 -2.41 -0.50
CA GLU A 24 3.78 -2.94 -0.34
C GLU A 24 3.98 -4.21 -1.17
N VAL A 25 2.99 -5.10 -1.17
CA VAL A 25 2.97 -6.30 -2.03
C VAL A 25 3.05 -5.90 -3.51
N ARG A 26 2.28 -4.88 -3.92
CA ARG A 26 2.37 -4.35 -5.29
C ARG A 26 3.73 -3.77 -5.59
N CYS A 27 4.31 -2.97 -4.67
CA CYS A 27 5.65 -2.41 -4.83
C CYS A 27 6.71 -3.53 -5.02
N ALA A 28 6.70 -4.56 -4.17
CA ALA A 28 7.61 -5.70 -4.29
C ALA A 28 7.44 -6.43 -5.64
N ARG A 29 6.20 -6.65 -6.10
CA ARG A 29 5.94 -7.24 -7.41
C ARG A 29 6.46 -6.39 -8.56
N LEU A 30 6.30 -5.08 -8.49
CA LEU A 30 6.84 -4.16 -9.50
C LEU A 30 8.37 -4.21 -9.53
N ILE A 31 9.03 -4.17 -8.37
CA ILE A 31 10.48 -4.30 -8.26
C ILE A 31 10.96 -5.61 -8.91
N ASN A 32 10.30 -6.73 -8.60
CA ASN A 32 10.62 -8.03 -9.19
C ASN A 32 10.42 -8.03 -10.73
N ALA A 33 9.35 -7.38 -11.22
CA ALA A 33 9.03 -7.27 -12.63
C ALA A 33 10.03 -6.39 -13.42
N PHE A 34 10.53 -5.32 -12.82
CA PHE A 34 11.59 -4.50 -13.41
C PHE A 34 12.90 -5.28 -13.60
N GLY A 35 13.13 -6.28 -12.77
CA GLY A 35 14.30 -7.15 -12.91
C GLY A 35 15.61 -6.39 -12.76
N ALA A 36 16.51 -6.58 -13.72
CA ALA A 36 17.80 -5.90 -13.78
C ALA A 36 17.75 -4.53 -14.48
N SER A 37 16.57 -4.09 -14.97
CA SER A 37 16.44 -2.84 -15.72
C SER A 37 16.41 -1.60 -14.81
N ALA A 38 16.30 -1.78 -13.49
CA ALA A 38 16.35 -0.70 -12.50
C ALA A 38 17.00 -1.14 -11.18
N GLU A 39 17.68 -0.22 -10.51
CA GLU A 39 18.10 -0.36 -9.11
C GLU A 39 17.03 0.27 -8.21
N HIS A 40 16.75 -0.35 -7.06
CA HIS A 40 15.69 0.09 -6.18
C HIS A 40 16.20 0.41 -4.78
N ALA A 41 15.71 1.51 -4.22
CA ALA A 41 15.88 1.87 -2.82
C ALA A 41 14.49 1.97 -2.16
N ILE A 42 14.33 1.38 -0.98
CA ILE A 42 13.07 1.40 -0.23
C ILE A 42 13.28 2.09 1.10
N VAL A 43 12.49 3.11 1.36
CA VAL A 43 12.35 3.75 2.66
C VAL A 43 11.12 3.18 3.36
N SER A 44 11.32 2.59 4.53
CA SER A 44 10.26 2.33 5.50
C SER A 44 10.34 3.39 6.60
N GLY A 45 9.32 4.22 6.73
CA GLY A 45 9.23 5.23 7.79
C GLY A 45 9.13 4.63 9.21
N ASP A 46 8.97 3.32 9.29
CA ASP A 46 9.11 2.49 10.49
C ASP A 46 10.12 1.37 10.18
N PRO A 47 11.37 1.49 10.67
CA PRO A 47 12.45 0.57 10.30
C PRO A 47 12.19 -0.89 10.68
N ASP A 48 11.43 -1.13 11.76
CA ASP A 48 11.14 -2.48 12.27
C ASP A 48 10.02 -3.18 11.47
N ARG A 49 9.33 -2.42 10.63
CA ARG A 49 8.19 -2.90 9.84
C ARG A 49 8.55 -3.07 8.38
N ARG A 50 9.19 -4.20 8.06
CA ARG A 50 9.66 -4.56 6.70
C ARG A 50 9.16 -5.94 6.24
N GLY A 51 8.04 -6.42 6.77
CA GLY A 51 7.52 -7.77 6.50
C GLY A 51 7.30 -8.10 5.01
N ALA A 52 7.02 -7.10 4.15
CA ALA A 52 6.91 -7.30 2.72
C ALA A 52 8.27 -7.52 2.01
N ALA A 53 9.39 -7.27 2.67
CA ALA A 53 10.72 -7.52 2.08
C ALA A 53 10.92 -8.99 1.68
N ARG A 54 10.27 -9.93 2.38
CA ARG A 54 10.28 -11.37 2.04
C ARG A 54 9.69 -11.71 0.66
N LEU A 55 8.96 -10.78 0.05
CA LEU A 55 8.36 -10.93 -1.28
C LEU A 55 9.28 -10.44 -2.41
N LEU A 56 10.40 -9.80 -2.07
CA LEU A 56 11.41 -9.39 -3.03
C LEU A 56 12.19 -10.63 -3.50
N ASP A 57 12.42 -10.71 -4.80
CA ASP A 57 13.32 -11.73 -5.37
C ASP A 57 14.74 -11.51 -4.79
N PRO A 58 15.36 -12.52 -4.16
CA PRO A 58 16.71 -12.39 -3.60
C PRO A 58 17.77 -11.96 -4.62
N LYS A 59 17.53 -12.19 -5.91
CA LYS A 59 18.40 -11.73 -7.01
C LYS A 59 18.30 -10.22 -7.27
N ARG A 60 17.33 -9.51 -6.63
CA ARG A 60 17.17 -8.07 -6.80
C ARG A 60 17.99 -7.33 -5.77
N LYS A 61 18.85 -6.45 -6.23
CA LYS A 61 19.60 -5.55 -5.34
C LYS A 61 18.69 -4.43 -4.90
N VAL A 62 18.22 -4.50 -3.65
CA VAL A 62 17.40 -3.45 -3.02
C VAL A 62 18.19 -2.85 -1.86
N VAL A 63 18.26 -1.52 -1.83
CA VAL A 63 18.95 -0.76 -0.78
C VAL A 63 17.91 -0.18 0.17
N TRP A 64 18.23 -0.15 1.46
CA TRP A 64 17.44 0.47 2.53
C TRP A 64 18.20 1.68 3.06
N PRO A 65 18.08 2.86 2.43
CA PRO A 65 18.84 4.03 2.84
C PRO A 65 18.37 4.58 4.18
N GLU A 66 19.27 5.19 4.91
CA GLU A 66 18.90 6.09 6.00
C GLU A 66 18.06 7.24 5.45
N PHE A 67 16.97 7.54 6.16
CA PHE A 67 16.05 8.57 5.70
C PHE A 67 15.46 9.34 6.89
N PRO A 68 15.26 10.66 6.76
CA PRO A 68 14.65 11.45 7.82
C PRO A 68 13.24 10.95 8.16
N SER A 69 12.86 11.07 9.43
CA SER A 69 11.54 10.63 9.89
C SER A 69 10.41 11.22 9.05
N LEU A 70 9.51 10.34 8.58
CA LEU A 70 8.28 10.74 7.91
C LEU A 70 7.18 11.15 8.90
N LYS A 71 7.38 10.91 10.22
CA LYS A 71 6.43 11.28 11.28
C LYS A 71 6.78 12.68 11.83
N GLY A 72 5.76 13.45 12.16
CA GLY A 72 5.90 14.77 12.80
C GLY A 72 5.21 15.90 12.03
N LYS A 73 5.29 17.12 12.58
CA LYS A 73 4.72 18.31 11.93
C LYS A 73 5.51 18.65 10.65
N PRO A 74 4.88 19.12 9.57
CA PRO A 74 5.53 19.43 8.28
C PRO A 74 6.29 20.77 8.34
N MET A 75 7.25 20.87 9.24
CA MET A 75 8.10 22.06 9.39
C MET A 75 9.11 22.14 8.24
N LEU A 76 9.38 23.36 7.75
CA LEU A 76 10.28 23.60 6.60
C LEU A 76 11.65 22.92 6.75
N GLY A 77 12.26 22.98 7.94
CA GLY A 77 13.57 22.34 8.19
C GLY A 77 13.52 20.81 8.04
N ARG A 78 12.43 20.15 8.48
CA ARG A 78 12.23 18.72 8.30
C ARG A 78 11.99 18.37 6.83
N LEU A 79 11.12 19.12 6.15
CA LEU A 79 10.84 18.94 4.72
C LEU A 79 12.10 19.14 3.87
N LYS A 80 12.95 20.11 4.22
CA LYS A 80 14.25 20.31 3.57
C LYS A 80 15.18 19.10 3.72
N LYS A 81 15.26 18.50 4.92
CA LYS A 81 16.04 17.27 5.15
C LYS A 81 15.49 16.10 4.33
N ILE A 82 14.16 15.93 4.27
CA ILE A 82 13.51 14.91 3.46
C ILE A 82 13.83 15.11 1.96
N ALA A 83 13.73 16.35 1.46
CA ALA A 83 14.06 16.67 0.07
C ALA A 83 15.52 16.35 -0.24
N SER A 84 16.46 16.75 0.62
CA SER A 84 17.88 16.45 0.43
C SER A 84 18.14 14.94 0.36
N ALA A 85 17.45 14.12 1.17
CA ALA A 85 17.60 12.66 1.16
C ALA A 85 16.99 12.00 -0.10
N MET A 86 16.15 12.70 -0.84
CA MET A 86 15.59 12.23 -2.11
C MET A 86 16.48 12.55 -3.33
N ALA A 87 17.58 13.26 -3.14
CA ALA A 87 18.49 13.60 -4.24
C ALA A 87 19.27 12.38 -4.76
N GLY A 88 19.64 12.42 -6.03
CA GLY A 88 20.49 11.39 -6.65
C GLY A 88 19.75 10.13 -7.13
N TYR A 89 18.42 10.14 -7.13
CA TYR A 89 17.59 9.12 -7.79
C TYR A 89 17.09 9.62 -9.14
N ASP A 90 16.67 8.71 -10.02
CA ASP A 90 16.14 9.02 -11.36
C ASP A 90 14.61 9.04 -11.38
N LEU A 91 13.97 8.40 -10.40
CA LEU A 91 12.53 8.41 -10.17
C LEU A 91 12.25 8.29 -8.67
N ILE A 92 11.25 9.01 -8.19
CA ILE A 92 10.77 8.93 -6.82
C ILE A 92 9.33 8.44 -6.84
N CYS A 93 9.05 7.33 -6.15
CA CYS A 93 7.71 6.78 -5.95
C CYS A 93 7.33 6.94 -4.47
N THR A 94 6.16 7.52 -4.20
CA THR A 94 5.64 7.70 -2.83
C THR A 94 4.28 7.05 -2.69
N TYR A 95 3.92 6.60 -1.47
CA TYR A 95 2.75 5.74 -1.27
C TYR A 95 1.88 6.21 -0.11
N ASN A 96 0.61 6.54 -0.41
CA ASN A 96 -0.43 6.93 0.52
C ASN A 96 -0.07 8.12 1.44
N TRP A 97 -0.98 8.43 2.36
CA TRP A 97 -0.85 9.55 3.28
C TRP A 97 0.47 9.59 4.06
N GLY A 98 0.99 8.41 4.48
CA GLY A 98 2.20 8.36 5.29
C GLY A 98 3.49 8.81 4.58
N ALA A 99 3.47 8.93 3.25
CA ALA A 99 4.57 9.48 2.46
C ALA A 99 4.29 10.91 1.96
N MET A 100 3.18 11.53 2.37
CA MET A 100 2.75 12.83 1.83
C MET A 100 3.72 13.97 2.16
N ASP A 101 4.47 13.88 3.26
CA ASP A 101 5.49 14.87 3.58
C ASP A 101 6.70 14.79 2.64
N ALA A 102 7.01 13.62 2.08
CA ALA A 102 8.00 13.50 1.01
C ALA A 102 7.49 14.15 -0.30
N VAL A 103 6.19 14.02 -0.58
CA VAL A 103 5.56 14.72 -1.72
C VAL A 103 5.60 16.23 -1.53
N MET A 104 5.26 16.74 -0.34
CA MET A 104 5.35 18.15 -0.01
C MET A 104 6.79 18.66 -0.10
N ALA A 105 7.75 17.91 0.42
CA ALA A 105 9.17 18.23 0.35
C ALA A 105 9.64 18.34 -1.11
N HIS A 106 9.21 17.41 -1.98
CA HIS A 106 9.47 17.49 -3.40
C HIS A 106 8.87 18.76 -4.01
N THR A 107 7.61 19.06 -3.73
CA THR A 107 6.93 20.25 -4.28
C THR A 107 7.62 21.56 -3.89
N LEU A 108 8.14 21.65 -2.67
CA LEU A 108 8.79 22.86 -2.19
C LEU A 108 10.25 22.99 -2.63
N PHE A 109 10.98 21.87 -2.78
CA PHE A 109 12.43 21.91 -2.92
C PHE A 109 12.98 21.18 -4.15
N ALA A 110 12.12 20.74 -5.10
CA ALA A 110 12.58 19.99 -6.27
C ALA A 110 13.66 20.75 -7.08
N ASP A 111 13.48 22.04 -7.29
CA ASP A 111 14.44 22.84 -8.05
C ASP A 111 15.75 23.05 -7.28
N VAL A 112 15.67 23.24 -5.96
CA VAL A 112 16.85 23.46 -5.09
C VAL A 112 17.77 22.24 -5.07
N TYR A 113 17.19 21.03 -4.97
CA TYR A 113 17.94 19.78 -4.89
C TYR A 113 17.99 19.03 -6.24
N ARG A 114 17.46 19.60 -7.32
CA ARG A 114 17.37 18.97 -8.65
C ARG A 114 16.80 17.57 -8.56
N LEU A 115 15.66 17.45 -7.85
CA LEU A 115 15.02 16.16 -7.61
C LEU A 115 14.46 15.59 -8.91
N ALA A 116 14.51 14.27 -9.01
CA ALA A 116 13.92 13.51 -10.09
C ALA A 116 12.38 13.65 -10.12
N PRO A 117 11.73 13.32 -11.24
CA PRO A 117 10.27 13.22 -11.31
C PRO A 117 9.71 12.38 -10.16
N LEU A 118 8.56 12.81 -9.60
CA LEU A 118 7.87 12.10 -8.52
C LEU A 118 6.52 11.59 -9.00
N VAL A 119 6.26 10.29 -8.79
CA VAL A 119 4.96 9.65 -8.98
C VAL A 119 4.41 9.26 -7.61
N HIS A 120 3.24 9.80 -7.27
CA HIS A 120 2.52 9.44 -6.04
C HIS A 120 1.49 8.35 -6.31
N HIS A 121 1.44 7.35 -5.45
CA HIS A 121 0.45 6.26 -5.47
C HIS A 121 -0.49 6.42 -4.27
N GLU A 122 -1.78 6.60 -4.52
CA GLU A 122 -2.80 6.66 -3.45
C GLU A 122 -3.76 5.49 -3.60
N ASP A 123 -3.66 4.53 -2.68
CA ASP A 123 -4.40 3.26 -2.74
C ASP A 123 -5.68 3.26 -1.91
N GLY A 124 -5.90 4.31 -1.14
CA GLY A 124 -7.07 4.44 -0.29
C GLY A 124 -6.77 5.14 1.04
N PHE A 125 -7.79 5.19 1.87
CA PHE A 125 -7.79 5.90 3.12
C PHE A 125 -7.64 4.94 4.30
N ASN A 126 -7.09 5.44 5.41
CA ASN A 126 -7.10 4.75 6.70
C ASN A 126 -8.49 4.88 7.38
N GLU A 127 -8.65 4.24 8.53
CA GLU A 127 -9.91 4.26 9.30
C GLU A 127 -10.41 5.67 9.62
N GLU A 128 -9.49 6.61 9.86
CA GLU A 128 -9.84 8.00 10.17
C GLU A 128 -10.54 8.74 9.03
N GLU A 129 -10.32 8.33 7.80
CA GLU A 129 -10.92 8.93 6.60
C GLU A 129 -11.89 7.98 5.88
N ALA A 130 -12.17 6.79 6.47
CA ALA A 130 -13.04 5.79 5.85
C ALA A 130 -14.48 6.26 5.67
N ARG A 131 -15.00 7.08 6.60
CA ARG A 131 -16.37 7.63 6.55
C ARG A 131 -16.42 9.02 5.94
N ARG A 132 -15.44 9.86 6.25
CA ARG A 132 -15.38 11.25 5.78
C ARG A 132 -13.93 11.70 5.63
N LEU A 133 -13.61 12.24 4.47
CA LEU A 133 -12.29 12.82 4.21
C LEU A 133 -12.06 14.05 5.10
N LYS A 134 -10.87 14.14 5.70
CA LYS A 134 -10.49 15.29 6.54
C LYS A 134 -10.14 16.52 5.68
N PRO A 135 -10.81 17.66 5.84
CA PRO A 135 -10.58 18.85 5.00
C PRO A 135 -9.12 19.31 5.00
N VAL A 136 -8.48 19.31 6.17
CA VAL A 136 -7.07 19.71 6.32
C VAL A 136 -6.14 18.79 5.50
N ARG A 137 -6.39 17.47 5.52
CA ARG A 137 -5.61 16.51 4.71
C ARG A 137 -5.85 16.69 3.23
N ASN A 138 -7.08 16.99 2.82
CA ASN A 138 -7.40 17.26 1.41
C ASN A 138 -6.69 18.52 0.92
N PHE A 139 -6.70 19.57 1.72
CA PHE A 139 -5.97 20.81 1.40
C PHE A 139 -4.46 20.56 1.29
N TYR A 140 -3.91 19.79 2.23
CA TYR A 140 -2.50 19.39 2.18
C TYR A 140 -2.17 18.57 0.92
N ARG A 141 -3.00 17.56 0.58
CA ARG A 141 -2.84 16.77 -0.66
C ARG A 141 -2.90 17.65 -1.91
N ARG A 142 -3.83 18.61 -1.94
CA ARG A 142 -3.99 19.53 -3.07
C ARG A 142 -2.71 20.30 -3.34
N ILE A 143 -2.05 20.83 -2.31
CA ILE A 143 -0.79 21.56 -2.44
C ILE A 143 0.36 20.61 -2.75
N ALA A 144 0.52 19.56 -1.94
CA ALA A 144 1.65 18.64 -2.05
C ALA A 144 1.73 17.98 -3.43
N LEU A 145 0.59 17.58 -4.01
CA LEU A 145 0.53 16.95 -5.32
C LEU A 145 0.73 17.92 -6.50
N GLY A 146 0.78 19.23 -6.25
CA GLY A 146 0.82 20.28 -7.27
C GLY A 146 1.98 20.17 -8.26
N ARG A 147 3.11 19.58 -7.88
CA ARG A 147 4.29 19.40 -8.73
C ARG A 147 4.67 17.94 -9.01
N THR A 148 3.79 16.99 -8.68
CA THR A 148 4.04 15.58 -9.04
C THR A 148 3.97 15.38 -10.55
N SER A 149 4.83 14.50 -11.07
CA SER A 149 4.80 14.10 -12.48
C SER A 149 3.66 13.15 -12.79
N GLY A 150 3.14 12.43 -11.78
CA GLY A 150 2.02 11.51 -11.90
C GLY A 150 1.37 11.23 -10.55
N LEU A 151 0.06 10.98 -10.61
CA LEU A 151 -0.75 10.47 -9.50
C LEU A 151 -1.45 9.21 -9.97
N VAL A 152 -1.08 8.06 -9.38
CA VAL A 152 -1.66 6.75 -9.69
C VAL A 152 -2.68 6.40 -8.63
N VAL A 153 -3.88 6.02 -9.07
CA VAL A 153 -4.99 5.59 -8.21
C VAL A 153 -5.62 4.30 -8.75
N PRO A 154 -6.04 3.33 -7.90
CA PRO A 154 -6.53 2.03 -8.36
C PRO A 154 -8.01 2.00 -8.72
N SER A 155 -8.80 3.00 -8.33
CA SER A 155 -10.25 2.97 -8.49
C SER A 155 -10.81 4.25 -9.09
N SER A 156 -12.00 4.14 -9.72
CA SER A 156 -12.74 5.29 -10.24
C SER A 156 -13.19 6.24 -9.13
N GLN A 157 -13.44 5.74 -7.92
CA GLN A 157 -13.75 6.60 -6.77
C GLN A 157 -12.57 7.49 -6.41
N LEU A 158 -11.35 6.91 -6.27
CA LEU A 158 -10.14 7.69 -5.99
C LEU A 158 -9.79 8.64 -7.13
N GLN A 159 -10.04 8.24 -8.38
CA GLN A 159 -9.87 9.13 -9.53
C GLN A 159 -10.78 10.36 -9.42
N ARG A 160 -12.07 10.18 -9.11
CA ARG A 160 -13.00 11.30 -8.89
C ARG A 160 -12.55 12.22 -7.76
N ILE A 161 -12.06 11.65 -6.65
CA ILE A 161 -11.53 12.42 -5.52
C ILE A 161 -10.27 13.21 -5.93
N ALA A 162 -9.35 12.56 -6.64
CA ALA A 162 -8.13 13.21 -7.12
C ALA A 162 -8.42 14.41 -8.03
N LEU A 163 -9.35 14.26 -8.95
CA LEU A 163 -9.74 15.31 -9.89
C LEU A 163 -10.57 16.41 -9.22
N GLY A 164 -11.61 16.04 -8.45
CA GLY A 164 -12.56 16.99 -7.87
C GLY A 164 -12.06 17.57 -6.55
N THR A 165 -11.74 16.72 -5.55
CA THR A 165 -11.41 17.17 -4.19
C THR A 165 -9.98 17.71 -4.09
N TRP A 166 -9.01 17.00 -4.68
CA TRP A 166 -7.61 17.44 -4.68
C TRP A 166 -7.26 18.33 -5.87
N GLN A 167 -8.18 18.51 -6.80
CA GLN A 167 -8.08 19.39 -7.96
C GLN A 167 -6.80 19.14 -8.79
N GLN A 168 -6.47 17.86 -8.98
CA GLN A 168 -5.33 17.50 -9.82
C GLN A 168 -5.75 17.46 -11.29
N PRO A 169 -4.89 17.91 -12.23
CA PRO A 169 -5.23 17.92 -13.65
C PRO A 169 -5.36 16.50 -14.22
N HIS A 170 -6.27 16.31 -15.17
CA HIS A 170 -6.50 15.02 -15.86
C HIS A 170 -5.23 14.42 -16.48
N THR A 171 -4.35 15.27 -16.98
CA THR A 171 -3.07 14.86 -17.60
C THR A 171 -2.14 14.16 -16.61
N ARG A 172 -2.28 14.40 -15.33
CA ARG A 172 -1.44 13.86 -14.26
C ARG A 172 -2.04 12.63 -13.61
N VAL A 173 -3.37 12.53 -13.52
CA VAL A 173 -4.05 11.43 -12.84
C VAL A 173 -4.17 10.21 -13.76
N ARG A 174 -3.69 9.07 -13.30
CA ARG A 174 -3.80 7.78 -14.01
C ARG A 174 -4.49 6.77 -13.12
N ARG A 175 -5.59 6.20 -13.62
CA ARG A 175 -6.25 5.07 -12.98
C ARG A 175 -5.62 3.76 -13.46
N ILE A 176 -4.91 3.09 -12.57
CA ILE A 176 -4.28 1.79 -12.83
C ILE A 176 -4.81 0.81 -11.77
N PRO A 177 -5.79 -0.05 -12.09
CA PRO A 177 -6.29 -1.06 -11.18
C PRO A 177 -5.18 -2.00 -10.69
N ASN A 178 -5.31 -2.49 -9.46
CA ASN A 178 -4.37 -3.47 -8.93
C ASN A 178 -4.55 -4.81 -9.66
N GLY A 179 -3.48 -5.29 -10.27
CA GLY A 179 -3.44 -6.60 -10.92
C GLY A 179 -3.11 -7.73 -9.95
N ILE A 180 -3.55 -8.93 -10.29
CA ILE A 180 -3.18 -10.19 -9.63
C ILE A 180 -2.66 -11.19 -10.67
N ASP A 181 -1.79 -12.09 -10.25
CA ASP A 181 -1.37 -13.23 -11.09
C ASP A 181 -2.46 -14.31 -11.09
N THR A 182 -3.37 -14.24 -12.04
CA THR A 182 -4.49 -15.20 -12.17
C THR A 182 -4.02 -16.62 -12.41
N ARG A 183 -2.83 -16.82 -13.01
CA ARG A 183 -2.26 -18.18 -13.21
C ARG A 183 -1.83 -18.81 -11.90
N ALA A 184 -1.26 -18.03 -10.97
CA ALA A 184 -0.92 -18.52 -9.64
C ALA A 184 -2.16 -18.89 -8.84
N TYR A 185 -3.23 -18.07 -8.92
CA TYR A 185 -4.48 -18.32 -8.20
C TYR A 185 -5.42 -19.32 -8.90
N GLY A 186 -5.19 -19.65 -10.16
CA GLY A 186 -5.94 -20.68 -10.91
C GLY A 186 -5.51 -22.12 -10.60
N LYS A 187 -4.43 -22.32 -9.84
CA LYS A 187 -3.95 -23.65 -9.46
C LYS A 187 -4.72 -24.17 -8.24
N ARG A 188 -5.06 -25.47 -8.26
CA ARG A 188 -5.63 -26.11 -7.07
C ARG A 188 -4.63 -26.03 -5.90
N PRO A 189 -5.03 -25.57 -4.72
CA PRO A 189 -4.16 -25.52 -3.56
C PRO A 189 -3.74 -26.93 -3.13
N LYS A 190 -2.60 -27.03 -2.45
CA LYS A 190 -2.19 -28.28 -1.79
C LYS A 190 -3.15 -28.61 -0.65
N PRO A 191 -3.39 -29.90 -0.35
CA PRO A 191 -4.31 -30.30 0.75
C PRO A 191 -3.93 -29.75 2.12
N ASP A 192 -2.64 -29.52 2.36
CA ASP A 192 -2.04 -29.08 3.62
C ASP A 192 -1.78 -27.56 3.68
N VAL A 193 -2.36 -26.78 2.76
CA VAL A 193 -2.13 -25.31 2.69
C VAL A 193 -2.65 -24.56 3.92
N LEU A 194 -3.62 -25.13 4.62
CA LEU A 194 -4.13 -24.63 5.89
C LEU A 194 -3.73 -25.61 7.01
N PRO A 195 -2.61 -25.34 7.72
CA PRO A 195 -2.17 -26.22 8.80
C PRO A 195 -3.28 -26.39 9.85
N SER A 196 -3.45 -27.60 10.36
CA SER A 196 -4.42 -27.94 11.40
C SER A 196 -5.90 -27.87 10.99
N LEU A 197 -6.21 -27.59 9.72
CA LEU A 197 -7.58 -27.63 9.20
C LEU A 197 -7.74 -28.77 8.21
N VAL A 198 -8.63 -29.68 8.50
CA VAL A 198 -8.98 -30.81 7.62
C VAL A 198 -10.41 -30.66 7.16
N LYS A 199 -10.61 -30.59 5.85
CA LYS A 199 -11.94 -30.62 5.25
C LYS A 199 -12.46 -32.02 5.23
N ARG A 200 -13.61 -32.24 5.87
CA ARG A 200 -14.30 -33.55 5.90
C ARG A 200 -15.14 -33.74 4.65
N ASP A 201 -15.45 -34.99 4.35
CA ASP A 201 -16.36 -35.31 3.24
C ASP A 201 -17.74 -34.69 3.47
N GLY A 202 -18.30 -34.10 2.44
CA GLY A 202 -19.60 -33.41 2.52
C GLY A 202 -19.54 -31.96 3.00
N GLU A 203 -18.46 -31.52 3.66
CA GLU A 203 -18.35 -30.13 4.10
C GLU A 203 -18.19 -29.17 2.93
N LYS A 204 -18.85 -28.01 3.03
CA LYS A 204 -18.71 -26.87 2.14
C LYS A 204 -18.03 -25.76 2.91
N TRP A 205 -16.95 -25.20 2.35
CA TRP A 205 -16.19 -24.17 3.04
C TRP A 205 -16.39 -22.82 2.39
N VAL A 206 -16.67 -21.82 3.23
CA VAL A 206 -16.58 -20.39 2.89
C VAL A 206 -15.36 -19.83 3.60
N GLY A 207 -14.46 -19.19 2.86
CA GLY A 207 -13.22 -18.66 3.43
C GLY A 207 -13.02 -17.19 3.14
N THR A 208 -12.38 -16.48 4.07
CA THR A 208 -11.85 -15.14 3.84
C THR A 208 -10.44 -15.00 4.40
N LEU A 209 -9.59 -14.25 3.67
CA LEU A 209 -8.26 -13.88 4.10
C LEU A 209 -8.22 -12.36 4.28
N ALA A 210 -8.15 -11.88 5.53
CA ALA A 210 -8.20 -10.45 5.81
C ALA A 210 -7.52 -10.11 7.14
N GLY A 211 -6.89 -8.92 7.22
CA GLY A 211 -6.56 -8.35 8.53
C GLY A 211 -7.84 -8.11 9.34
N LEU A 212 -7.87 -8.56 10.60
CA LEU A 212 -9.06 -8.49 11.47
C LEU A 212 -9.20 -7.06 12.03
N ARG A 213 -9.69 -6.15 11.17
CA ARG A 213 -9.89 -4.73 11.48
C ARG A 213 -11.34 -4.35 11.28
N LYS A 214 -11.81 -3.39 12.06
CA LYS A 214 -13.20 -2.88 12.06
C LYS A 214 -13.75 -2.58 10.66
N ILE A 215 -12.91 -2.00 9.78
CA ILE A 215 -13.30 -1.66 8.41
C ILE A 215 -13.65 -2.89 7.55
N LYS A 216 -13.19 -4.09 7.94
CA LYS A 216 -13.50 -5.35 7.24
C LYS A 216 -14.87 -5.90 7.61
N ASN A 217 -15.44 -5.43 8.72
CA ASN A 217 -16.79 -5.80 9.20
C ASN A 217 -17.05 -7.32 9.23
N LEU A 218 -16.06 -8.09 9.72
CA LEU A 218 -16.16 -9.55 9.78
C LEU A 218 -17.29 -10.07 10.67
N PRO A 219 -17.71 -9.38 11.75
CA PRO A 219 -18.91 -9.78 12.47
C PRO A 219 -20.17 -9.83 11.59
N ALA A 220 -20.29 -9.00 10.56
CA ALA A 220 -21.39 -9.11 9.61
C ALA A 220 -21.29 -10.38 8.74
N LEU A 221 -20.08 -10.81 8.38
CA LEU A 221 -19.87 -12.10 7.71
C LEU A 221 -20.29 -13.26 8.60
N VAL A 222 -19.94 -13.24 9.89
CA VAL A 222 -20.35 -14.27 10.86
C VAL A 222 -21.88 -14.34 10.97
N ARG A 223 -22.56 -13.21 11.10
CA ARG A 223 -24.03 -13.14 11.09
C ARG A 223 -24.64 -13.71 9.81
N ALA A 224 -24.12 -13.35 8.67
CA ALA A 224 -24.61 -13.88 7.39
C ALA A 224 -24.36 -15.39 7.28
N PHE A 225 -23.21 -15.86 7.76
CA PHE A 225 -22.87 -17.28 7.76
C PHE A 225 -23.78 -18.11 8.66
N SER A 226 -24.20 -17.59 9.83
CA SER A 226 -25.05 -18.34 10.78
C SER A 226 -26.43 -18.73 10.22
N THR A 227 -26.81 -18.21 9.06
CA THR A 227 -28.07 -18.60 8.38
C THR A 227 -27.89 -19.79 7.42
N LEU A 228 -26.67 -20.30 7.26
CA LEU A 228 -26.38 -21.44 6.40
C LEU A 228 -26.61 -22.77 7.13
N SER A 229 -26.82 -23.83 6.37
CA SER A 229 -27.01 -25.17 6.88
C SER A 229 -25.70 -25.76 7.46
N PRO A 230 -25.79 -26.78 8.34
CA PRO A 230 -24.65 -27.29 9.14
C PRO A 230 -23.47 -27.83 8.35
N GLU A 231 -23.67 -28.22 7.08
CA GLU A 231 -22.58 -28.68 6.21
C GLU A 231 -21.60 -27.57 5.80
N TRP A 232 -21.93 -26.30 6.05
CA TRP A 232 -21.05 -25.18 5.78
C TRP A 232 -20.11 -24.92 6.95
N GLN A 233 -18.86 -24.61 6.61
CA GLN A 233 -17.82 -24.20 7.55
C GLN A 233 -17.27 -22.82 7.17
N LEU A 234 -17.14 -21.92 8.15
CA LEU A 234 -16.53 -20.61 7.95
C LEU A 234 -15.07 -20.62 8.38
N VAL A 235 -14.18 -20.29 7.46
CA VAL A 235 -12.76 -20.18 7.73
C VAL A 235 -12.33 -18.72 7.58
N ILE A 236 -11.92 -18.08 8.66
CA ILE A 236 -11.38 -16.71 8.67
C ILE A 236 -9.89 -16.78 8.96
N ALA A 237 -9.06 -16.48 7.96
CA ALA A 237 -7.61 -16.46 8.12
C ALA A 237 -7.10 -15.02 8.22
N GLY A 238 -6.41 -14.69 9.30
CA GLY A 238 -5.83 -13.39 9.53
C GLY A 238 -5.63 -13.05 11.00
N GLU A 239 -5.03 -11.89 11.24
CA GLU A 239 -4.75 -11.36 12.58
C GLU A 239 -5.24 -9.92 12.69
N GLY A 240 -5.53 -9.47 13.90
CA GLY A 240 -5.88 -8.08 14.17
C GLY A 240 -6.74 -7.86 15.41
N PRO A 241 -7.00 -6.60 15.76
CA PRO A 241 -7.66 -6.21 17.02
C PRO A 241 -9.12 -6.67 17.13
N GLU A 242 -9.79 -7.02 16.02
CA GLU A 242 -11.20 -7.48 16.04
C GLU A 242 -11.34 -8.98 16.29
N HIS A 243 -10.25 -9.73 16.57
CA HIS A 243 -10.29 -11.17 16.77
C HIS A 243 -11.31 -11.58 17.85
N SER A 244 -11.24 -10.98 19.04
CA SER A 244 -12.15 -11.25 20.15
C SER A 244 -13.60 -10.89 19.84
N VAL A 245 -13.82 -9.80 19.10
CA VAL A 245 -15.17 -9.36 18.70
C VAL A 245 -15.80 -10.36 17.72
N ILE A 246 -15.00 -10.91 16.81
CA ILE A 246 -15.45 -11.92 15.84
C ILE A 246 -15.81 -13.22 16.55
N LEU A 247 -14.98 -13.67 17.49
CA LEU A 247 -15.26 -14.89 18.30
C LEU A 247 -16.52 -14.70 19.15
N ALA A 248 -16.65 -13.59 19.87
CA ALA A 248 -17.84 -13.32 20.67
C ALA A 248 -19.14 -13.31 19.84
N GLU A 249 -19.07 -12.85 18.59
CA GLU A 249 -20.23 -12.86 17.69
C GLU A 249 -20.55 -14.30 17.23
N ALA A 250 -19.56 -15.14 16.98
CA ALA A 250 -19.75 -16.54 16.64
C ALA A 250 -20.38 -17.31 17.84
N GLU A 251 -19.83 -17.16 19.04
CA GLU A 251 -20.36 -17.74 20.28
C GLU A 251 -21.81 -17.32 20.54
N ARG A 252 -22.13 -16.02 20.39
CA ARG A 252 -23.49 -15.48 20.54
C ARG A 252 -24.49 -16.13 19.58
N LEU A 253 -24.05 -16.58 18.43
CA LEU A 253 -24.86 -17.20 17.37
C LEU A 253 -24.82 -18.74 17.42
N GLY A 254 -24.06 -19.33 18.34
CA GLY A 254 -23.94 -20.77 18.50
C GLY A 254 -23.20 -21.50 17.37
N ILE A 255 -22.26 -20.81 16.71
CA ILE A 255 -21.45 -21.36 15.60
C ILE A 255 -19.96 -21.23 15.87
#